data_496eb70ccde069d223369f3346e4f1ea
#
_entry.id   496eb70ccde069d223369f3346e4f1ea
#
_cell.length_a   1.000
_cell.length_b   1.000
_cell.length_c   1.000
_cell.angle_alpha   90.00
_cell.angle_beta   90.00
_cell.angle_gamma   90.00
#
_symmetry.space_group_name_H-M   'P 1'
#
loop_
_entity.id
_entity.type
_entity.pdbx_description
1 polymer ?
#
loop_
_entity_poly.entity_id
_entity_poly.type
_entity_poly.pdbx_seq_one_letter_code
_entity_poly.pdbx_strand_id
1 'polypeptide(L)'
;MSVQIKAPRHDEWTTRQPHFTGVVAPTPCRYLCCGPSGSGKTVWLADCLTRIYAGCFQRIYVFSPSVHLDSIWKPVKDYVHKTLKVPEDEQCFFDVWDETALQEIVETQKAVVMHQKQEKASKELWGIAIICDDFADDPRVLASRKGSAAGGSMLNTLLARGRHLMISTFVLVQKMRLAGSILRVNAQALVIFRLRNKLELEGVIEELSAVYDKDTLLQMYEQATAEPYSFFYVNLTAKRREDMFWLRFEQRMIPRKIKSDGTTHLNVDEGSTRLR
;
A
#
# COMPACT_ATOMS: atom_id res chain seq x y z
N MET A 1 -12.58 -31.34 25.46
CA MET A 1 -12.77 -29.95 25.93
C MET A 1 -12.05 -29.03 24.97
N SER A 2 -12.71 -28.07 24.34
CA SER A 2 -12.07 -27.06 23.51
C SER A 2 -11.82 -25.81 24.37
N VAL A 3 -10.59 -25.28 24.28
CA VAL A 3 -10.23 -24.03 24.94
C VAL A 3 -10.43 -22.90 23.94
N GLN A 4 -11.36 -21.98 24.21
CA GLN A 4 -11.55 -20.78 23.41
C GLN A 4 -10.68 -19.64 23.95
N ILE A 5 -9.88 -19.04 23.04
CA ILE A 5 -9.15 -17.82 23.36
C ILE A 5 -10.12 -16.64 23.30
N LYS A 6 -10.25 -15.94 24.44
CA LYS A 6 -11.07 -14.72 24.53
C LYS A 6 -10.16 -13.51 24.44
N ALA A 7 -10.41 -12.63 23.48
CA ALA A 7 -9.72 -11.34 23.42
C ALA A 7 -10.08 -10.49 24.66
N PRO A 8 -9.09 -9.85 25.30
CA PRO A 8 -9.39 -8.91 26.38
C PRO A 8 -10.17 -7.71 25.81
N ARG A 9 -11.01 -7.09 26.66
CA ARG A 9 -11.66 -5.82 26.29
C ARG A 9 -10.57 -4.76 26.16
N HIS A 10 -10.55 -4.08 25.01
CA HIS A 10 -9.64 -2.97 24.74
C HIS A 10 -10.40 -1.88 23.97
N ASP A 11 -9.92 -0.66 24.04
CA ASP A 11 -10.47 0.43 23.24
C ASP A 11 -10.19 0.17 21.76
N GLU A 12 -11.23 0.17 20.95
CA GLU A 12 -11.14 0.05 19.49
C GLU A 12 -11.02 1.45 18.89
N TRP A 13 -9.83 1.77 18.41
CA TRP A 13 -9.55 3.01 17.72
C TRP A 13 -9.53 2.76 16.21
N THR A 14 -10.15 3.65 15.45
CA THR A 14 -10.24 3.58 14.00
C THR A 14 -9.69 4.85 13.36
N THR A 15 -9.51 4.82 12.05
CA THR A 15 -9.27 6.01 11.22
C THR A 15 -10.37 6.09 10.18
N ARG A 16 -10.49 7.23 9.52
CA ARG A 16 -11.44 7.39 8.40
C ARG A 16 -11.12 6.37 7.31
N GLN A 17 -12.13 5.64 6.89
CA GLN A 17 -11.98 4.57 5.90
C GLN A 17 -12.31 5.07 4.48
N PRO A 18 -11.70 4.47 3.43
CA PRO A 18 -12.04 4.79 2.05
C PRO A 18 -13.47 4.38 1.72
N HIS A 19 -14.07 5.05 0.74
CA HIS A 19 -15.44 4.73 0.30
C HIS A 19 -15.57 3.34 -0.35
N PHE A 20 -14.46 2.80 -0.87
CA PHE A 20 -14.41 1.52 -1.59
C PHE A 20 -14.01 0.35 -0.69
N THR A 21 -14.63 0.26 0.49
CA THR A 21 -14.40 -0.82 1.45
C THR A 21 -14.69 -2.18 0.84
N GLY A 22 -13.82 -3.15 1.10
CA GLY A 22 -13.92 -4.50 0.55
C GLY A 22 -13.13 -4.70 -0.76
N VAL A 23 -12.84 -3.64 -1.51
CA VAL A 23 -11.95 -3.69 -2.67
C VAL A 23 -10.54 -3.28 -2.27
N VAL A 24 -10.38 -2.05 -1.78
CA VAL A 24 -9.08 -1.52 -1.38
C VAL A 24 -8.76 -1.82 0.09
N ALA A 25 -7.50 -1.81 0.44
CA ALA A 25 -7.07 -2.07 1.82
C ALA A 25 -7.60 -0.99 2.78
N PRO A 26 -8.12 -1.36 3.96
CA PRO A 26 -8.59 -0.40 4.95
C PRO A 26 -7.43 0.40 5.56
N THR A 27 -7.69 1.65 5.93
CA THR A 27 -6.72 2.49 6.63
C THR A 27 -6.61 2.09 8.12
N PRO A 28 -5.42 2.15 8.73
CA PRO A 28 -4.11 2.43 8.13
C PRO A 28 -3.62 1.28 7.24
N CYS A 29 -3.23 1.58 6.00
CA CYS A 29 -2.84 0.59 5.01
C CYS A 29 -1.35 0.62 4.69
N ARG A 30 -0.84 -0.50 4.14
CA ARG A 30 0.53 -0.64 3.67
C ARG A 30 0.50 -1.24 2.28
N TYR A 31 0.82 -0.39 1.31
CA TYR A 31 0.89 -0.77 -0.10
C TYR A 31 2.33 -0.98 -0.55
N LEU A 32 2.55 -2.04 -1.29
CA LEU A 32 3.73 -2.24 -2.10
C LEU A 32 3.33 -2.23 -3.57
N CYS A 33 3.78 -1.22 -4.30
CA CYS A 33 3.55 -1.08 -5.73
C CYS A 33 4.84 -1.36 -6.50
N CYS A 34 4.81 -2.34 -7.39
CA CYS A 34 5.96 -2.76 -8.18
C CYS A 34 5.70 -2.64 -9.67
N GLY A 35 6.65 -2.07 -10.40
CA GLY A 35 6.60 -1.98 -11.85
C GLY A 35 7.76 -1.16 -12.43
N PRO A 36 8.14 -1.39 -13.68
CA PRO A 36 9.23 -0.66 -14.31
C PRO A 36 8.91 0.84 -14.44
N SER A 37 9.94 1.63 -14.75
CA SER A 37 9.72 3.05 -15.06
C SER A 37 8.76 3.21 -16.22
N GLY A 38 7.85 4.19 -16.15
CA GLY A 38 6.82 4.44 -17.15
C GLY A 38 5.63 3.47 -17.13
N SER A 39 5.53 2.58 -16.14
CA SER A 39 4.41 1.64 -16.03
C SER A 39 3.11 2.25 -15.49
N GLY A 40 3.14 3.47 -14.97
CA GLY A 40 1.96 4.15 -14.41
C GLY A 40 1.88 4.14 -12.88
N LYS A 41 2.91 3.70 -12.14
CA LYS A 41 2.91 3.65 -10.67
C LYS A 41 2.51 4.97 -10.02
N THR A 42 3.17 6.07 -10.41
CA THR A 42 2.91 7.39 -9.81
C THR A 42 1.54 7.93 -10.17
N VAL A 43 1.03 7.63 -11.40
CA VAL A 43 -0.36 7.97 -11.81
C VAL A 43 -1.36 7.23 -10.93
N TRP A 44 -1.16 5.92 -10.75
CA TRP A 44 -1.98 5.09 -9.87
C TRP A 44 -1.99 5.66 -8.44
N LEU A 45 -0.82 6.02 -7.92
CA LEU A 45 -0.70 6.57 -6.56
C LEU A 45 -1.42 7.91 -6.43
N ALA A 46 -1.26 8.81 -7.40
CA ALA A 46 -1.93 10.12 -7.40
C ALA A 46 -3.47 9.94 -7.36
N ASP A 47 -4.01 9.02 -8.16
CA ASP A 47 -5.44 8.70 -8.14
C ASP A 47 -5.87 8.06 -6.80
N CYS A 48 -5.05 7.18 -6.22
CA CYS A 48 -5.29 6.63 -4.89
C CYS A 48 -5.41 7.72 -3.84
N LEU A 49 -4.47 8.66 -3.79
CA LEU A 49 -4.42 9.69 -2.76
C LEU A 49 -5.54 10.73 -2.90
N THR A 50 -5.89 11.10 -4.12
CA THR A 50 -6.82 12.22 -4.38
C THR A 50 -8.28 11.79 -4.58
N ARG A 51 -8.53 10.53 -4.95
CA ARG A 51 -9.87 9.99 -5.21
C ARG A 51 -10.21 8.80 -4.32
N ILE A 52 -9.43 7.72 -4.36
CA ILE A 52 -9.78 6.46 -3.68
C ILE A 52 -9.74 6.61 -2.16
N TYR A 53 -8.70 7.24 -1.64
CA TYR A 53 -8.52 7.54 -0.22
C TYR A 53 -8.80 9.01 0.10
N ALA A 54 -9.61 9.68 -0.74
CA ALA A 54 -9.97 11.08 -0.51
C ALA A 54 -10.56 11.27 0.89
N GLY A 55 -10.02 12.23 1.65
CA GLY A 55 -10.45 12.56 3.00
C GLY A 55 -10.03 11.57 4.09
N CYS A 56 -9.33 10.48 3.77
CA CYS A 56 -8.85 9.52 4.78
C CYS A 56 -7.64 10.04 5.57
N PHE A 57 -6.89 10.98 5.01
CA PHE A 57 -5.65 11.48 5.60
C PHE A 57 -5.74 12.96 5.91
N GLN A 58 -5.27 13.37 7.08
CA GLN A 58 -5.11 14.77 7.47
C GLN A 58 -3.83 15.37 6.92
N ARG A 59 -2.81 14.53 6.66
CA ARG A 59 -1.52 14.91 6.07
C ARG A 59 -1.04 13.82 5.11
N ILE A 60 -0.37 14.25 4.06
CA ILE A 60 0.26 13.38 3.08
C ILE A 60 1.70 13.86 2.89
N TYR A 61 2.67 13.02 3.23
CA TYR A 61 4.09 13.29 3.07
C TYR A 61 4.66 12.42 1.96
N VAL A 62 5.32 13.05 1.00
CA VAL A 62 5.85 12.39 -0.19
C VAL A 62 7.37 12.52 -0.24
N PHE A 63 8.03 11.38 -0.23
CA PHE A 63 9.46 11.25 -0.51
C PHE A 63 9.62 10.66 -1.91
N SER A 64 10.07 11.46 -2.88
CA SER A 64 10.30 11.05 -4.27
C SER A 64 11.30 11.97 -4.96
N PRO A 65 12.36 11.43 -5.62
CA PRO A 65 13.35 12.24 -6.34
C PRO A 65 12.72 13.09 -7.46
N SER A 66 11.55 12.69 -7.96
CA SER A 66 10.85 13.39 -9.04
C SER A 66 9.77 14.35 -8.56
N VAL A 67 9.59 14.51 -7.24
CA VAL A 67 8.44 15.25 -6.66
C VAL A 67 8.34 16.70 -7.11
N HIS A 68 9.44 17.34 -7.43
CA HIS A 68 9.49 18.72 -7.93
C HIS A 68 9.66 18.80 -9.45
N LEU A 69 9.99 17.69 -10.11
CA LEU A 69 10.33 17.65 -11.54
C LEU A 69 9.16 17.15 -12.40
N ASP A 70 8.40 16.19 -11.90
CA ASP A 70 7.32 15.54 -12.65
C ASP A 70 5.96 16.21 -12.35
N SER A 71 5.29 16.62 -13.41
CA SER A 71 3.97 17.26 -13.35
C SER A 71 2.87 16.36 -12.79
N ILE A 72 3.09 15.05 -12.73
CA ILE A 72 2.15 14.09 -12.15
C ILE A 72 1.89 14.37 -10.65
N TRP A 73 2.82 15.01 -9.97
CA TRP A 73 2.67 15.39 -8.56
C TRP A 73 1.81 16.63 -8.35
N LYS A 74 1.51 17.40 -9.41
CA LYS A 74 0.71 18.63 -9.29
C LYS A 74 -0.69 18.38 -8.71
N PRO A 75 -1.48 17.39 -9.15
CA PRO A 75 -2.77 17.07 -8.53
C PRO A 75 -2.65 16.73 -7.04
N VAL A 76 -1.60 16.02 -6.63
CA VAL A 76 -1.37 15.67 -5.22
C VAL A 76 -1.01 16.90 -4.40
N LYS A 77 -0.14 17.79 -4.91
CA LYS A 77 0.19 19.06 -4.27
C LYS A 77 -1.04 19.95 -4.11
N ASP A 78 -1.83 20.10 -5.20
CA ASP A 78 -3.08 20.84 -5.17
C ASP A 78 -4.05 20.25 -4.14
N TYR A 79 -4.17 18.94 -4.05
CA TYR A 79 -5.01 18.26 -3.07
C TYR A 79 -4.54 18.54 -1.63
N VAL A 80 -3.25 18.45 -1.35
CA VAL A 80 -2.66 18.69 -0.02
C VAL A 80 -2.94 20.14 0.41
N HIS A 81 -2.64 21.13 -0.41
CA HIS A 81 -2.77 22.53 0.00
C HIS A 81 -4.22 23.06 -0.11
N LYS A 82 -4.95 22.71 -1.19
CA LYS A 82 -6.28 23.25 -1.45
C LYS A 82 -7.40 22.49 -0.74
N THR A 83 -7.28 21.16 -0.62
CA THR A 83 -8.34 20.31 -0.05
C THR A 83 -8.06 19.98 1.42
N LEU A 84 -6.87 19.48 1.73
CA LEU A 84 -6.49 19.17 3.12
C LEU A 84 -6.14 20.44 3.92
N LYS A 85 -5.99 21.59 3.27
CA LYS A 85 -5.67 22.87 3.89
C LYS A 85 -4.35 22.86 4.69
N VAL A 86 -3.40 22.09 4.19
CA VAL A 86 -2.04 22.10 4.78
C VAL A 86 -1.38 23.44 4.45
N PRO A 87 -0.81 24.14 5.44
CA PRO A 87 -0.09 25.40 5.20
C PRO A 87 1.05 25.23 4.19
N GLU A 88 1.33 26.27 3.39
CA GLU A 88 2.38 26.20 2.37
C GLU A 88 3.79 26.14 2.95
N ASP A 89 3.98 26.60 4.18
CA ASP A 89 5.24 26.54 4.93
C ASP A 89 5.46 25.18 5.60
N GLU A 90 4.46 24.30 5.66
CA GLU A 90 4.63 22.92 6.12
C GLU A 90 5.21 22.07 4.99
N GLN A 91 6.43 21.58 5.18
CA GLN A 91 7.11 20.74 4.19
C GLN A 91 6.48 19.34 4.13
N CYS A 92 5.77 19.07 3.03
CA CYS A 92 5.14 17.77 2.76
C CYS A 92 5.80 16.98 1.62
N PHE A 93 6.70 17.61 0.84
CA PHE A 93 7.28 17.05 -0.38
C PHE A 93 8.80 17.12 -0.31
N PHE A 94 9.44 15.96 -0.38
CA PHE A 94 10.89 15.76 -0.22
C PHE A 94 11.45 15.10 -1.47
N ASP A 95 12.39 15.73 -2.13
CA ASP A 95 13.11 15.21 -3.32
C ASP A 95 14.35 14.39 -2.96
N VAL A 96 14.71 14.38 -1.69
CA VAL A 96 15.76 13.54 -1.11
C VAL A 96 15.21 12.69 0.03
N TRP A 97 15.85 11.56 0.30
CA TRP A 97 15.53 10.78 1.49
C TRP A 97 16.05 11.49 2.74
N ASP A 98 15.13 12.02 3.52
CA ASP A 98 15.43 12.69 4.79
C ASP A 98 14.86 11.87 5.95
N GLU A 99 15.74 11.08 6.58
CA GLU A 99 15.35 10.24 7.72
C GLU A 99 15.05 11.06 8.97
N THR A 100 15.64 12.25 9.11
CA THR A 100 15.38 13.15 10.24
C THR A 100 13.97 13.73 10.14
N ALA A 101 13.63 14.28 8.98
CA ALA A 101 12.28 14.77 8.72
C ALA A 101 11.22 13.64 8.89
N LEU A 102 11.51 12.44 8.40
CA LEU A 102 10.63 11.30 8.58
C LEU A 102 10.44 10.94 10.06
N GLN A 103 11.50 11.00 10.87
CA GLN A 103 11.42 10.76 12.30
C GLN A 103 10.58 11.82 13.01
N GLU A 104 10.74 13.09 12.67
CA GLU A 104 9.95 14.21 13.23
C GLU A 104 8.46 14.06 12.87
N ILE A 105 8.13 13.69 11.63
CA ILE A 105 6.76 13.40 11.19
C ILE A 105 6.14 12.28 12.06
N VAL A 106 6.88 11.20 12.27
CA VAL A 106 6.40 10.05 13.05
C VAL A 106 6.20 10.40 14.53
N GLU A 107 7.13 11.14 15.16
CA GLU A 107 6.99 11.54 16.56
C GLU A 107 5.84 12.56 16.72
N THR A 108 5.67 13.47 15.78
CA THR A 108 4.52 14.41 15.76
C THR A 108 3.20 13.64 15.65
N GLN A 109 3.11 12.69 14.72
CA GLN A 109 1.91 11.87 14.57
C GLN A 109 1.62 11.03 15.82
N LYS A 110 2.64 10.51 16.46
CA LYS A 110 2.51 9.79 17.73
C LYS A 110 1.96 10.68 18.83
N ALA A 111 2.47 11.90 18.97
CA ALA A 111 1.95 12.87 19.94
C ALA A 111 0.47 13.20 19.68
N VAL A 112 0.08 13.43 18.42
CA VAL A 112 -1.30 13.68 18.01
C VAL A 112 -2.21 12.50 18.40
N VAL A 113 -1.83 11.27 18.05
CA VAL A 113 -2.61 10.08 18.36
C VAL A 113 -2.74 9.86 19.88
N MET A 114 -1.67 10.10 20.64
CA MET A 114 -1.71 9.99 22.10
C MET A 114 -2.65 11.03 22.72
N HIS A 115 -2.56 12.28 22.26
CA HIS A 115 -3.45 13.35 22.71
C HIS A 115 -4.93 13.02 22.42
N GLN A 116 -5.26 12.62 21.18
CA GLN A 116 -6.63 12.25 20.82
C GLN A 116 -7.18 11.08 21.65
N LYS A 117 -6.33 10.09 21.97
CA LYS A 117 -6.72 8.97 22.86
C LYS A 117 -6.97 9.40 24.31
N GLN A 118 -6.24 10.40 24.80
CA GLN A 118 -6.44 10.94 26.13
C GLN A 118 -7.72 11.75 26.23
N GLU A 119 -7.98 12.61 25.24
CA GLU A 119 -9.20 13.42 25.17
C GLU A 119 -10.48 12.59 25.01
N LYS A 120 -10.39 11.42 24.38
CA LYS A 120 -11.53 10.51 24.10
C LYS A 120 -12.73 11.15 23.42
N ALA A 121 -12.52 12.26 22.73
CA ALA A 121 -13.57 13.01 22.04
C ALA A 121 -14.16 12.22 20.87
N SER A 122 -13.37 11.35 20.23
CA SER A 122 -13.78 10.50 19.13
C SER A 122 -13.01 9.18 19.17
N LYS A 123 -13.61 8.11 18.68
CA LYS A 123 -12.91 6.85 18.39
C LYS A 123 -12.20 6.89 17.03
N GLU A 124 -12.53 7.83 16.16
CA GLU A 124 -11.87 8.05 14.90
C GLU A 124 -10.65 8.97 15.11
N LEU A 125 -9.46 8.41 14.95
CA LEU A 125 -8.19 9.10 15.09
C LEU A 125 -7.71 9.66 13.76
N TRP A 126 -6.96 10.72 13.80
CA TRP A 126 -6.35 11.31 12.62
C TRP A 126 -5.28 10.41 12.03
N GLY A 127 -5.44 10.10 10.75
CA GLY A 127 -4.48 9.29 10.00
C GLY A 127 -3.66 10.15 9.05
N ILE A 128 -2.44 9.72 8.79
CA ILE A 128 -1.56 10.32 7.77
C ILE A 128 -1.11 9.27 6.76
N ALA A 129 -0.70 9.74 5.57
CA ALA A 129 -0.06 8.91 4.57
C ALA A 129 1.41 9.30 4.41
N ILE A 130 2.30 8.30 4.36
CA ILE A 130 3.72 8.45 4.03
C ILE A 130 3.99 7.67 2.77
N ILE A 131 4.50 8.36 1.77
CA ILE A 131 4.82 7.83 0.45
C ILE A 131 6.34 7.74 0.29
N CYS A 132 6.83 6.58 -0.13
CA CYS A 132 8.21 6.35 -0.51
C CYS A 132 8.23 5.89 -1.98
N ASP A 133 8.58 6.78 -2.88
CA ASP A 133 8.61 6.54 -4.32
C ASP A 133 10.04 6.57 -4.83
N ASP A 134 10.47 5.47 -5.46
CA ASP A 134 11.80 5.26 -6.05
C ASP A 134 13.00 5.46 -5.09
N PHE A 135 12.79 5.36 -3.77
CA PHE A 135 13.86 5.35 -2.77
C PHE A 135 14.10 3.96 -2.16
N ALA A 136 13.28 2.97 -2.45
CA ALA A 136 13.39 1.65 -1.84
C ALA A 136 14.61 0.84 -2.34
N ASP A 137 15.29 1.30 -3.38
CA ASP A 137 16.56 0.76 -3.88
C ASP A 137 17.79 1.48 -3.29
N ASP A 138 17.60 2.58 -2.57
CA ASP A 138 18.67 3.25 -1.85
C ASP A 138 19.06 2.40 -0.61
N PRO A 139 20.32 1.92 -0.53
CA PRO A 139 20.77 1.16 0.64
C PRO A 139 20.57 1.89 1.97
N ARG A 140 20.58 3.22 1.97
CA ARG A 140 20.36 4.04 3.18
C ARG A 140 18.94 3.91 3.71
N VAL A 141 17.97 3.74 2.82
CA VAL A 141 16.54 3.62 3.15
C VAL A 141 16.21 2.26 3.77
N LEU A 142 16.87 1.20 3.31
CA LEU A 142 16.64 -0.18 3.75
C LEU A 142 17.66 -0.67 4.78
N ALA A 143 18.83 -0.02 4.87
CA ALA A 143 19.90 -0.46 5.76
C ALA A 143 19.50 -0.27 7.23
N SER A 144 19.72 -1.32 8.01
CA SER A 144 19.72 -1.23 9.47
C SER A 144 20.90 -0.36 9.90
N ARG A 145 20.66 0.73 10.62
CA ARG A 145 21.73 1.48 11.29
C ARG A 145 22.47 0.53 12.24
N LYS A 146 23.72 0.21 11.96
CA LYS A 146 24.61 -0.47 12.92
C LYS A 146 24.71 0.45 14.15
N GLY A 147 24.19 -0.01 15.30
CA GLY A 147 24.23 0.75 16.57
C GLY A 147 22.92 1.43 16.99
N SER A 148 21.86 1.39 16.22
CA SER A 148 20.53 1.79 16.67
C SER A 148 19.93 0.72 17.58
N ALA A 149 19.52 1.09 18.79
CA ALA A 149 18.84 0.19 19.74
C ALA A 149 17.54 -0.42 19.19
N ALA A 150 17.02 0.08 18.07
CA ALA A 150 15.82 -0.39 17.38
C ALA A 150 16.09 -1.24 16.12
N GLY A 151 17.35 -1.45 15.72
CA GLY A 151 17.76 -2.49 14.75
C GLY A 151 17.28 -2.39 13.30
N GLY A 152 16.59 -1.33 12.85
CA GLY A 152 16.04 -1.23 11.51
C GLY A 152 16.03 0.20 10.95
N SER A 153 15.86 0.34 9.63
CA SER A 153 15.59 1.64 9.02
C SER A 153 14.23 2.18 9.52
N MET A 154 14.06 3.51 9.46
CA MET A 154 12.79 4.13 9.83
C MET A 154 11.63 3.60 8.97
N LEU A 155 11.86 3.35 7.67
CA LEU A 155 10.87 2.74 6.79
C LEU A 155 10.42 1.35 7.28
N ASN A 156 11.36 0.50 7.71
CA ASN A 156 11.02 -0.82 8.27
C ASN A 156 10.21 -0.69 9.57
N THR A 157 10.51 0.31 10.40
CA THR A 157 9.76 0.61 11.62
C THR A 157 8.33 1.05 11.29
N LEU A 158 8.14 1.90 10.28
CA LEU A 158 6.82 2.32 9.80
C LEU A 158 6.00 1.12 9.30
N LEU A 159 6.60 0.26 8.50
CA LEU A 159 5.93 -0.93 7.96
C LEU A 159 5.49 -1.90 9.07
N ALA A 160 6.29 -2.06 10.10
CA ALA A 160 5.97 -2.95 11.21
C ALA A 160 4.98 -2.34 12.21
N ARG A 161 5.12 -1.06 12.54
CA ARG A 161 4.45 -0.41 13.69
C ARG A 161 3.58 0.79 13.32
N GLY A 162 3.69 1.37 12.12
CA GLY A 162 2.99 2.59 11.71
C GLY A 162 1.48 2.52 11.89
N ARG A 163 0.87 1.33 11.75
CA ARG A 163 -0.57 1.13 11.98
C ARG A 163 -1.02 1.58 13.38
N HIS A 164 -0.18 1.42 14.40
CA HIS A 164 -0.51 1.82 15.79
C HIS A 164 -0.51 3.34 15.98
N LEU A 165 0.12 4.05 15.05
CA LEU A 165 0.18 5.51 14.97
C LEU A 165 -0.75 6.06 13.89
N MET A 166 -1.66 5.25 13.34
CA MET A 166 -2.59 5.63 12.26
C MET A 166 -1.86 6.14 11.00
N ILE A 167 -0.69 5.57 10.71
CA ILE A 167 0.12 5.88 9.54
C ILE A 167 -0.13 4.84 8.45
N SER A 168 -0.59 5.29 7.29
CA SER A 168 -0.63 4.51 6.05
C SER A 168 0.67 4.71 5.28
N THR A 169 1.22 3.63 4.72
CA THR A 169 2.50 3.69 4.00
C THR A 169 2.33 3.14 2.59
N PHE A 170 2.75 3.91 1.60
CA PHE A 170 2.78 3.51 0.20
C PHE A 170 4.23 3.48 -0.27
N VAL A 171 4.70 2.31 -0.69
CA VAL A 171 6.07 2.14 -1.18
C VAL A 171 6.02 1.71 -2.63
N LEU A 172 6.64 2.49 -3.50
CA LEU A 172 6.75 2.23 -4.93
C LEU A 172 8.18 1.79 -5.23
N VAL A 173 8.31 0.67 -5.95
CA VAL A 173 9.59 0.09 -6.32
C VAL A 173 9.60 -0.28 -7.79
N GLN A 174 10.77 -0.27 -8.40
CA GLN A 174 10.93 -0.74 -9.77
C GLN A 174 11.16 -2.26 -9.85
N LYS A 175 11.67 -2.85 -8.78
CA LYS A 175 11.96 -4.29 -8.69
C LYS A 175 11.47 -4.84 -7.35
N MET A 176 10.73 -5.95 -7.39
CA MET A 176 10.21 -6.60 -6.18
C MET A 176 11.31 -7.07 -5.23
N ARG A 177 12.44 -7.49 -5.77
CA ARG A 177 13.60 -7.95 -4.97
C ARG A 177 14.28 -6.84 -4.17
N LEU A 178 14.16 -5.59 -4.62
CA LEU A 178 14.65 -4.43 -3.86
C LEU A 178 13.75 -4.12 -2.65
N ALA A 179 12.48 -4.53 -2.69
CA ALA A 179 11.63 -4.51 -1.53
C ALA A 179 12.14 -5.56 -0.51
N GLY A 180 12.70 -5.10 0.59
CA GLY A 180 13.19 -5.97 1.67
C GLY A 180 12.10 -6.92 2.18
N SER A 181 12.48 -8.03 2.83
CA SER A 181 11.52 -9.02 3.36
C SER A 181 10.51 -8.40 4.32
N ILE A 182 10.92 -7.44 5.15
CA ILE A 182 10.04 -6.74 6.09
C ILE A 182 8.92 -6.00 5.34
N LEU A 183 9.24 -5.35 4.22
CA LEU A 183 8.25 -4.66 3.39
C LEU A 183 7.24 -5.65 2.80
N ARG A 184 7.72 -6.74 2.20
CA ARG A 184 6.85 -7.75 1.57
C ARG A 184 5.93 -8.44 2.57
N VAL A 185 6.47 -8.90 3.70
CA VAL A 185 5.70 -9.61 4.75
C VAL A 185 4.67 -8.69 5.43
N ASN A 186 4.95 -7.40 5.55
CA ASN A 186 4.04 -6.45 6.20
C ASN A 186 3.09 -5.74 5.23
N ALA A 187 3.24 -5.93 3.92
CA ALA A 187 2.29 -5.38 2.95
C ALA A 187 0.88 -5.94 3.19
N GLN A 188 -0.11 -5.08 3.08
CA GLN A 188 -1.53 -5.43 3.13
C GLN A 188 -2.13 -5.46 1.74
N ALA A 189 -1.48 -4.82 0.80
CA ALA A 189 -1.89 -4.81 -0.59
C ALA A 189 -0.68 -4.74 -1.52
N LEU A 190 -0.74 -5.49 -2.61
CA LEU A 190 0.24 -5.47 -3.68
C LEU A 190 -0.40 -4.92 -4.96
N VAL A 191 0.33 -4.05 -5.64
CA VAL A 191 -0.04 -3.53 -6.96
C VAL A 191 1.12 -3.83 -7.90
N ILE A 192 0.90 -4.76 -8.82
CA ILE A 192 1.96 -5.27 -9.68
C ILE A 192 1.64 -4.91 -11.14
N PHE A 193 2.39 -3.98 -11.68
CA PHE A 193 2.34 -3.66 -13.11
C PHE A 193 3.09 -4.71 -13.94
N ARG A 194 2.97 -4.65 -15.27
CA ARG A 194 3.64 -5.58 -16.16
C ARG A 194 5.16 -5.51 -16.00
N LEU A 195 5.73 -6.58 -15.45
CA LEU A 195 7.16 -6.73 -15.20
C LEU A 195 7.86 -7.17 -16.49
N ARG A 196 9.12 -6.73 -16.69
CA ARG A 196 9.94 -7.06 -17.86
C ARG A 196 10.94 -8.19 -17.58
N ASN A 197 11.14 -8.54 -16.32
CA ASN A 197 12.14 -9.49 -15.90
C ASN A 197 11.46 -10.74 -15.31
N LYS A 198 11.82 -11.92 -15.85
CA LYS A 198 11.26 -13.20 -15.42
C LYS A 198 11.53 -13.48 -13.94
N LEU A 199 12.73 -13.18 -13.45
CA LEU A 199 13.09 -13.41 -12.04
C LEU A 199 12.29 -12.53 -11.07
N GLU A 200 11.92 -11.31 -11.47
CA GLU A 200 11.04 -10.44 -10.67
C GLU A 200 9.62 -11.01 -10.63
N LEU A 201 9.13 -11.51 -11.77
CA LEU A 201 7.80 -12.13 -11.85
C LEU A 201 7.77 -13.44 -11.02
N GLU A 202 8.77 -14.29 -11.14
CA GLU A 202 8.88 -15.49 -10.32
C GLU A 202 8.86 -15.15 -8.82
N GLY A 203 9.53 -14.07 -8.40
CA GLY A 203 9.52 -13.61 -7.01
C GLY A 203 8.12 -13.19 -6.53
N VAL A 204 7.34 -12.53 -7.38
CA VAL A 204 5.94 -12.17 -7.07
C VAL A 204 5.06 -13.41 -6.96
N ILE A 205 5.17 -14.33 -7.93
CA ILE A 205 4.38 -15.56 -7.95
C ILE A 205 4.72 -16.43 -6.73
N GLU A 206 6.00 -16.52 -6.34
CA GLU A 206 6.44 -17.26 -5.16
C GLU A 206 5.83 -16.71 -3.86
N GLU A 207 5.83 -15.39 -3.66
CA GLU A 207 5.21 -14.74 -2.47
C GLU A 207 3.72 -15.08 -2.33
N LEU A 208 3.03 -15.34 -3.43
CA LEU A 208 1.59 -15.62 -3.48
C LEU A 208 1.25 -17.11 -3.56
N SER A 209 2.24 -17.98 -3.74
CA SER A 209 2.04 -19.40 -4.05
C SER A 209 1.39 -20.24 -2.93
N ALA A 210 1.31 -19.70 -1.71
CA ALA A 210 0.52 -20.29 -0.63
C ALA A 210 -0.99 -20.17 -0.83
N VAL A 211 -1.46 -19.28 -1.71
CA VAL A 211 -2.91 -19.03 -1.94
C VAL A 211 -3.44 -19.86 -3.09
N TYR A 212 -2.76 -19.83 -4.24
CA TYR A 212 -3.04 -20.61 -5.43
C TYR A 212 -1.75 -21.16 -6.02
N ASP A 213 -1.86 -22.19 -6.89
CA ASP A 213 -0.72 -22.72 -7.63
C ASP A 213 -0.11 -21.65 -8.57
N LYS A 214 1.16 -21.86 -8.92
CA LYS A 214 1.94 -20.87 -9.69
C LYS A 214 1.36 -20.62 -11.08
N ASP A 215 0.82 -21.63 -11.74
CA ASP A 215 0.27 -21.50 -13.09
C ASP A 215 -1.03 -20.66 -13.05
N THR A 216 -1.89 -20.90 -12.09
CA THR A 216 -3.09 -20.08 -11.85
C THR A 216 -2.73 -18.61 -11.56
N LEU A 217 -1.75 -18.36 -10.69
CA LEU A 217 -1.30 -17.01 -10.37
C LEU A 217 -0.67 -16.30 -11.59
N LEU A 218 0.08 -17.03 -12.39
CA LEU A 218 0.68 -16.51 -13.61
C LEU A 218 -0.39 -16.09 -14.63
N GLN A 219 -1.40 -16.94 -14.85
CA GLN A 219 -2.53 -16.63 -15.73
C GLN A 219 -3.30 -15.38 -15.24
N MET A 220 -3.58 -15.28 -13.93
CA MET A 220 -4.20 -14.08 -13.34
C MET A 220 -3.37 -12.83 -13.60
N TYR A 221 -2.06 -12.91 -13.35
CA TYR A 221 -1.15 -11.80 -13.57
C TYR A 221 -1.09 -11.37 -15.04
N GLU A 222 -0.95 -12.32 -15.96
CA GLU A 222 -0.90 -12.05 -17.41
C GLU A 222 -2.18 -11.38 -17.89
N GLN A 223 -3.33 -11.87 -17.46
CA GLN A 223 -4.62 -11.27 -17.78
C GLN A 223 -4.75 -9.86 -17.18
N ALA A 224 -4.39 -9.68 -15.92
CA ALA A 224 -4.51 -8.39 -15.24
C ALA A 224 -3.57 -7.32 -15.81
N THR A 225 -2.46 -7.73 -16.41
CA THR A 225 -1.44 -6.81 -16.97
C THR A 225 -1.40 -6.83 -18.50
N ALA A 226 -2.42 -7.38 -19.18
CA ALA A 226 -2.47 -7.48 -20.64
C ALA A 226 -2.52 -6.09 -21.29
N GLU A 227 -3.35 -5.20 -20.74
CA GLU A 227 -3.52 -3.84 -21.26
C GLU A 227 -2.43 -2.88 -20.73
N PRO A 228 -2.04 -1.87 -21.50
CA PRO A 228 -1.13 -0.83 -21.04
C PRO A 228 -1.65 -0.17 -19.76
N TYR A 229 -0.73 0.10 -18.80
CA TYR A 229 -1.02 0.73 -17.51
C TYR A 229 -1.99 -0.05 -16.60
N SER A 230 -2.39 -1.25 -17.00
CA SER A 230 -3.16 -2.15 -16.15
C SER A 230 -2.26 -2.84 -15.13
N PHE A 231 -2.83 -3.27 -14.02
CA PHE A 231 -2.08 -3.87 -12.92
C PHE A 231 -2.85 -5.02 -12.28
N PHE A 232 -2.10 -5.97 -11.75
CA PHE A 232 -2.58 -7.04 -10.89
C PHE A 232 -2.62 -6.53 -9.46
N TYR A 233 -3.81 -6.47 -8.89
CA TYR A 233 -4.02 -6.03 -7.52
C TYR A 233 -4.29 -7.22 -6.62
N VAL A 234 -3.60 -7.28 -5.48
CA VAL A 234 -3.77 -8.33 -4.47
C VAL A 234 -4.09 -7.69 -3.12
N ASN A 235 -5.31 -7.93 -2.64
CA ASN A 235 -5.74 -7.51 -1.31
C ASN A 235 -5.42 -8.62 -0.29
N LEU A 236 -4.32 -8.50 0.41
CA LEU A 236 -3.87 -9.48 1.41
C LEU A 236 -4.68 -9.39 2.73
N THR A 237 -5.55 -8.38 2.88
CA THR A 237 -6.45 -8.23 4.04
C THR A 237 -7.83 -8.82 3.80
N ALA A 238 -8.09 -9.32 2.59
CA ALA A 238 -9.37 -9.92 2.24
C ALA A 238 -9.70 -11.12 3.13
N LYS A 239 -10.92 -11.16 3.67
CA LYS A 239 -11.37 -12.26 4.54
C LYS A 239 -11.58 -13.57 3.78
N ARG A 240 -11.93 -13.48 2.50
CA ARG A 240 -12.14 -14.63 1.61
C ARG A 240 -11.08 -14.63 0.51
N ARG A 241 -10.61 -15.80 0.15
CA ARG A 241 -9.64 -15.99 -0.93
C ARG A 241 -10.13 -15.40 -2.26
N GLU A 242 -11.41 -15.51 -2.53
CA GLU A 242 -12.08 -15.01 -3.74
C GLU A 242 -12.04 -13.49 -3.86
N ASP A 243 -11.87 -12.75 -2.76
CA ASP A 243 -11.80 -11.30 -2.73
C ASP A 243 -10.37 -10.76 -2.73
N MET A 244 -9.36 -11.65 -2.86
CA MET A 244 -7.95 -11.25 -2.80
C MET A 244 -7.42 -10.71 -4.12
N PHE A 245 -7.82 -11.27 -5.26
CA PHE A 245 -7.19 -11.03 -6.55
C PHE A 245 -8.07 -10.24 -7.50
N TRP A 246 -7.51 -9.20 -8.12
CA TRP A 246 -8.26 -8.26 -8.95
C TRP A 246 -7.46 -7.82 -10.18
N LEU A 247 -8.17 -7.64 -11.28
CA LEU A 247 -7.72 -6.82 -12.38
C LEU A 247 -8.02 -5.36 -12.01
N ARG A 248 -6.98 -4.57 -11.80
CA ARG A 248 -7.07 -3.22 -11.22
C ARG A 248 -7.87 -3.26 -9.90
N PHE A 249 -8.78 -2.32 -9.68
CA PHE A 249 -9.77 -2.34 -8.60
C PHE A 249 -11.18 -2.67 -9.11
N GLU A 250 -11.30 -3.17 -10.33
CA GLU A 250 -12.56 -3.22 -11.07
C GLU A 250 -13.16 -4.61 -11.13
N GLN A 251 -12.33 -5.63 -11.37
CA GLN A 251 -12.83 -6.99 -11.63
C GLN A 251 -12.14 -7.99 -10.72
N ARG A 252 -12.93 -8.79 -9.99
CA ARG A 252 -12.41 -9.91 -9.22
C ARG A 252 -11.97 -11.04 -10.15
N MET A 253 -10.88 -11.68 -9.80
CA MET A 253 -10.31 -12.79 -10.54
C MET A 253 -10.48 -14.07 -9.72
N ILE A 254 -11.42 -14.93 -10.13
CA ILE A 254 -11.75 -16.15 -9.42
C ILE A 254 -11.41 -17.34 -10.32
N PRO A 255 -10.41 -18.18 -9.97
CA PRO A 255 -10.11 -19.37 -10.75
C PRO A 255 -11.21 -20.42 -10.58
N ARG A 256 -11.73 -20.94 -11.69
CA ARG A 256 -12.66 -22.07 -11.68
C ARG A 256 -11.97 -23.29 -12.27
N LYS A 257 -11.93 -24.38 -11.51
CA LYS A 257 -11.51 -25.69 -12.04
C LYS A 257 -12.60 -26.25 -12.94
N ILE A 258 -12.29 -26.51 -14.21
CA ILE A 258 -13.19 -27.25 -15.10
C ILE A 258 -12.98 -28.75 -14.85
N LYS A 259 -14.07 -29.48 -14.67
CA LYS A 259 -14.08 -30.87 -14.19
C LYS A 259 -13.59 -31.94 -15.19
N SER A 260 -13.29 -31.62 -16.47
CA SER A 260 -13.08 -32.64 -17.48
C SER A 260 -11.65 -32.88 -17.95
N ASP A 261 -10.75 -31.89 -17.86
CA ASP A 261 -9.39 -32.03 -18.44
C ASP A 261 -8.26 -31.45 -17.58
N GLY A 262 -8.57 -30.96 -16.40
CA GLY A 262 -7.57 -30.37 -15.50
C GLY A 262 -7.11 -28.97 -15.86
N THR A 263 -7.63 -28.38 -16.93
CA THR A 263 -7.34 -26.97 -17.28
C THR A 263 -8.06 -26.02 -16.35
N THR A 264 -7.36 -25.03 -15.83
CA THR A 264 -7.93 -23.95 -15.03
C THR A 264 -8.38 -22.82 -15.94
N HIS A 265 -9.66 -22.52 -16.01
CA HIS A 265 -10.16 -21.32 -16.68
C HIS A 265 -10.38 -20.21 -15.66
N LEU A 266 -9.85 -19.04 -15.98
CA LEU A 266 -10.12 -17.84 -15.20
C LEU A 266 -11.46 -17.25 -15.63
N ASN A 267 -12.44 -17.22 -14.72
CA ASN A 267 -13.59 -16.37 -14.89
C ASN A 267 -13.31 -15.04 -14.23
N VAL A 268 -13.33 -13.99 -15.03
CA VAL A 268 -13.42 -12.62 -14.53
C VAL A 268 -14.89 -12.39 -14.26
N ASP A 269 -15.23 -12.24 -12.99
CA ASP A 269 -16.62 -11.98 -12.61
C ASP A 269 -16.96 -10.56 -13.09
N GLU A 270 -17.84 -10.44 -14.08
CA GLU A 270 -18.32 -9.16 -14.62
C GLU A 270 -19.19 -8.37 -13.62
N GLY A 271 -19.17 -8.76 -12.37
CA GLY A 271 -19.75 -8.02 -11.27
C GLY A 271 -19.08 -6.65 -11.14
N SER A 272 -19.39 -5.79 -12.08
CA SER A 272 -18.83 -4.44 -12.20
C SER A 272 -19.26 -3.60 -11.00
N THR A 273 -18.43 -3.52 -10.00
CA THR A 273 -18.41 -2.33 -9.16
C THR A 273 -17.66 -1.25 -9.97
N ARG A 274 -18.36 -0.61 -10.94
CA ARG A 274 -17.81 0.58 -11.59
C ARG A 274 -17.58 1.61 -10.50
N LEU A 275 -16.33 1.85 -10.19
CA LEU A 275 -15.90 2.99 -9.39
C LEU A 275 -16.23 4.26 -10.21
N ARG A 276 -17.43 4.82 -10.00
CA ARG A 276 -17.84 6.13 -10.55
C ARG A 276 -17.37 7.24 -9.64
#